data_0ffc2c75f31d6a92522a8ba862033ff4
#
_entry.id   0ffc2c75f31d6a92522a8ba862033ff4
#
_cell.length_a   1.000
_cell.length_b   1.000
_cell.length_c   1.000
_cell.angle_alpha   90.00
_cell.angle_beta   90.00
_cell.angle_gamma   90.00
#
_symmetry.space_group_name_H-M   'P 1'
#
loop_
_entity.id
_entity.type
_entity.pdbx_description
1 polymer ?
#
loop_
_entity_poly.entity_id
_entity_poly.type
_entity_poly.pdbx_seq_one_letter_code
_entity_poly.pdbx_strand_id
1 'polypeptide(L)'
;MNSSSEEEIVSVRDLSKSYGPNEVLRNVNLSVSKDSVLGLIGLNGSGKTTTIECMLGMQNPDKGQISLLNKPASFIHETNGGVVGIFDTPSLHPNLTVRQSLEHAVLLCDKPTRKPSDVENLLGVEKFSNYKIKHLSLGNKRRASIAHALIGSPKLIVLDEPFNGLDAGGVDDVLALIKNLNREENTSFILSSHQLPYLETICSHAAILHNGQISASGAIEQLISEEKLLVQLHIGNSTSAVQLIQSNPKLELQSIDEDGCIQLALTDMDSADLNSWLVNNNVPVKELIVRRSSLSKLFKKLTSEPNK
;
A
#
# COMPACT_ATOMS: atom_id res chain seq x y z
N MET A 1 0.91 -15.79 26.45
CA MET A 1 1.11 -14.45 25.87
C MET A 1 -0.17 -14.11 25.13
N ASN A 2 -0.97 -13.19 25.66
CA ASN A 2 -2.25 -12.83 25.09
C ASN A 2 -1.99 -12.11 23.76
N SER A 3 -2.36 -12.74 22.65
CA SER A 3 -2.58 -12.02 21.41
C SER A 3 -3.79 -11.11 21.62
N SER A 4 -3.54 -9.83 21.89
CA SER A 4 -4.58 -8.81 21.77
C SER A 4 -5.08 -8.92 20.32
N SER A 5 -6.30 -9.41 20.12
CA SER A 5 -6.94 -9.38 18.82
C SER A 5 -7.04 -7.91 18.42
N GLU A 6 -6.27 -7.48 17.42
CA GLU A 6 -6.37 -6.15 16.88
C GLU A 6 -7.83 -5.93 16.44
N GLU A 7 -8.40 -4.79 16.80
CA GLU A 7 -9.77 -4.44 16.44
C GLU A 7 -9.87 -4.34 14.91
N GLU A 8 -10.62 -5.25 14.29
CA GLU A 8 -10.85 -5.26 12.84
C GLU A 8 -11.91 -4.22 12.47
N ILE A 9 -11.56 -3.27 11.60
CA ILE A 9 -12.47 -2.21 11.14
C ILE A 9 -13.02 -2.45 9.73
N VAL A 10 -12.35 -3.30 8.94
CA VAL A 10 -12.82 -3.77 7.63
C VAL A 10 -12.70 -5.28 7.59
N SER A 11 -13.78 -5.95 7.22
CA SER A 11 -13.81 -7.38 6.95
C SER A 11 -14.44 -7.65 5.59
N VAL A 12 -13.70 -8.29 4.71
CA VAL A 12 -14.18 -8.78 3.41
C VAL A 12 -14.03 -10.28 3.40
N ARG A 13 -15.11 -11.01 3.20
CA ARG A 13 -15.15 -12.48 3.22
C ARG A 13 -15.79 -13.01 1.95
N ASP A 14 -15.09 -13.90 1.26
CA ASP A 14 -15.53 -14.64 0.07
C ASP A 14 -16.10 -13.76 -1.04
N LEU A 15 -15.57 -12.53 -1.16
CA LEU A 15 -16.05 -11.54 -2.13
C LEU A 15 -15.80 -12.03 -3.55
N SER A 16 -16.88 -12.15 -4.33
CA SER A 16 -16.81 -12.44 -5.77
C SER A 16 -17.66 -11.45 -6.55
N LYS A 17 -17.17 -11.05 -7.74
CA LYS A 17 -17.83 -10.08 -8.61
C LYS A 17 -17.54 -10.40 -10.08
N SER A 18 -18.60 -10.40 -10.89
CA SER A 18 -18.54 -10.60 -12.33
C SER A 18 -19.23 -9.47 -13.09
N TYR A 19 -18.76 -9.20 -14.29
CA TYR A 19 -19.41 -8.31 -15.25
C TYR A 19 -19.68 -9.11 -16.54
N GLY A 20 -20.91 -9.56 -16.71
CA GLY A 20 -21.28 -10.51 -17.76
C GLY A 20 -20.49 -11.83 -17.61
N PRO A 21 -19.77 -12.29 -18.63
CA PRO A 21 -18.99 -13.53 -18.55
C PRO A 21 -17.65 -13.37 -17.82
N ASN A 22 -17.23 -12.13 -17.53
CA ASN A 22 -15.92 -11.86 -16.96
C ASN A 22 -15.99 -11.83 -15.43
N GLU A 23 -15.42 -12.83 -14.77
CA GLU A 23 -15.26 -12.86 -13.32
C GLU A 23 -14.02 -12.04 -12.93
N VAL A 24 -14.26 -10.89 -12.31
CA VAL A 24 -13.21 -9.91 -11.93
C VAL A 24 -12.66 -10.20 -10.56
N LEU A 25 -13.51 -10.60 -9.60
CA LEU A 25 -13.10 -10.96 -8.24
C LEU A 25 -13.57 -12.38 -7.91
N ARG A 26 -12.67 -13.16 -7.30
CA ARG A 26 -12.89 -14.58 -6.99
C ARG A 26 -12.50 -14.85 -5.55
N ASN A 27 -13.49 -15.01 -4.68
CA ASN A 27 -13.27 -15.39 -3.29
C ASN A 27 -12.22 -14.53 -2.57
N VAL A 28 -12.30 -13.21 -2.74
CA VAL A 28 -11.38 -12.26 -2.11
C VAL A 28 -11.68 -12.19 -0.63
N ASN A 29 -10.63 -12.41 0.19
CA ASN A 29 -10.66 -12.27 1.64
C ASN A 29 -9.63 -11.22 2.06
N LEU A 30 -10.07 -10.21 2.84
CA LEU A 30 -9.26 -9.08 3.24
C LEU A 30 -9.74 -8.55 4.59
N SER A 31 -8.81 -8.24 5.47
CA SER A 31 -9.12 -7.54 6.73
C SER A 31 -8.20 -6.33 6.93
N VAL A 32 -8.70 -5.34 7.65
CA VAL A 32 -7.95 -4.13 8.01
C VAL A 32 -8.12 -3.89 9.49
N SER A 33 -7.01 -3.84 10.20
CA SER A 33 -6.97 -3.49 11.62
C SER A 33 -7.14 -1.99 11.81
N LYS A 34 -7.70 -1.61 12.95
CA LYS A 34 -7.78 -0.22 13.37
C LYS A 34 -6.40 0.43 13.43
N ASP A 35 -6.35 1.71 13.13
CA ASP A 35 -5.15 2.56 13.17
C ASP A 35 -4.01 2.07 12.23
N SER A 36 -4.33 1.16 11.28
CA SER A 36 -3.39 0.63 10.30
C SER A 36 -3.49 1.30 8.94
N VAL A 37 -2.44 1.17 8.13
CA VAL A 37 -2.41 1.55 6.73
C VAL A 37 -2.21 0.29 5.90
N LEU A 38 -3.25 -0.10 5.13
CA LEU A 38 -3.21 -1.26 4.24
C LEU A 38 -2.93 -0.83 2.80
N GLY A 39 -1.94 -1.44 2.16
CA GLY A 39 -1.71 -1.35 0.72
C GLY A 39 -2.43 -2.47 -0.05
N LEU A 40 -3.40 -2.15 -0.89
CA LEU A 40 -4.02 -3.06 -1.85
C LEU A 40 -3.24 -3.01 -3.17
N ILE A 41 -2.38 -3.98 -3.36
CA ILE A 41 -1.38 -4.04 -4.43
C ILE A 41 -1.90 -4.86 -5.60
N GLY A 42 -1.70 -4.39 -6.83
CA GLY A 42 -2.04 -5.16 -8.02
C GLY A 42 -1.81 -4.40 -9.31
N LEU A 43 -1.66 -5.12 -10.43
CA LEU A 43 -1.59 -4.51 -11.76
C LEU A 43 -2.92 -3.84 -12.14
N ASN A 44 -2.88 -3.02 -13.18
CA ASN A 44 -4.11 -2.49 -13.77
C ASN A 44 -4.97 -3.66 -14.27
N GLY A 45 -6.27 -3.61 -13.95
CA GLY A 45 -7.20 -4.68 -14.28
C GLY A 45 -7.21 -5.89 -13.31
N SER A 46 -6.42 -5.87 -12.21
CA SER A 46 -6.43 -6.96 -11.21
C SER A 46 -7.70 -7.01 -10.35
N GLY A 47 -8.53 -5.95 -10.36
CA GLY A 47 -9.76 -5.86 -9.57
C GLY A 47 -9.70 -4.90 -8.37
N LYS A 48 -8.63 -4.08 -8.20
CA LYS A 48 -8.49 -3.15 -7.06
C LYS A 48 -9.67 -2.19 -6.93
N THR A 49 -9.97 -1.44 -7.99
CA THR A 49 -11.08 -0.48 -8.00
C THR A 49 -12.42 -1.19 -7.76
N THR A 50 -12.65 -2.36 -8.38
CA THR A 50 -13.86 -3.15 -8.14
C THR A 50 -13.99 -3.61 -6.69
N THR A 51 -12.87 -4.01 -6.06
CA THR A 51 -12.83 -4.34 -4.62
C THR A 51 -13.21 -3.13 -3.77
N ILE A 52 -12.64 -1.97 -4.06
CA ILE A 52 -12.95 -0.70 -3.38
C ILE A 52 -14.41 -0.29 -3.58
N GLU A 53 -14.94 -0.37 -4.80
CA GLU A 53 -16.35 -0.05 -5.09
C GLU A 53 -17.32 -0.97 -4.33
N CYS A 54 -17.01 -2.26 -4.24
CA CYS A 54 -17.80 -3.20 -3.43
C CYS A 54 -17.69 -2.86 -1.93
N MET A 55 -16.49 -2.56 -1.43
CA MET A 55 -16.31 -2.16 -0.03
C MET A 55 -17.08 -0.89 0.31
N LEU A 56 -17.09 0.10 -0.58
CA LEU A 56 -17.81 1.36 -0.36
C LEU A 56 -19.32 1.27 -0.66
N GLY A 57 -19.85 0.07 -0.95
CA GLY A 57 -21.27 -0.13 -1.24
C GLY A 57 -21.73 0.47 -2.56
N MET A 58 -20.81 0.88 -3.44
CA MET A 58 -21.11 1.44 -4.78
C MET A 58 -21.47 0.35 -5.78
N GLN A 59 -20.97 -0.86 -5.55
CA GLN A 59 -21.27 -2.06 -6.33
C GLN A 59 -21.71 -3.18 -5.39
N ASN A 60 -22.78 -3.89 -5.75
CA ASN A 60 -23.17 -5.08 -5.01
C ASN A 60 -22.29 -6.26 -5.40
N PRO A 61 -21.69 -6.99 -4.45
CA PRO A 61 -21.01 -8.23 -4.75
C PRO A 61 -22.00 -9.30 -5.25
N ASP A 62 -21.53 -10.24 -6.07
CA ASP A 62 -22.34 -11.39 -6.47
C ASP A 62 -22.37 -12.44 -5.35
N LYS A 63 -21.25 -12.53 -4.57
CA LYS A 63 -21.12 -13.40 -3.39
C LYS A 63 -20.24 -12.72 -2.35
N GLY A 64 -20.35 -13.20 -1.11
CA GLY A 64 -19.52 -12.77 -0.01
C GLY A 64 -20.17 -11.70 0.86
N GLN A 65 -19.44 -11.28 1.88
CA GLN A 65 -19.89 -10.30 2.86
C GLN A 65 -18.81 -9.27 3.10
N ILE A 66 -19.23 -8.02 3.25
CA ILE A 66 -18.33 -6.90 3.53
C ILE A 66 -18.88 -6.11 4.70
N SER A 67 -18.04 -5.86 5.69
CA SER A 67 -18.35 -4.95 6.79
C SER A 67 -17.27 -3.88 6.95
N LEU A 68 -17.71 -2.66 7.29
CA LEU A 68 -16.89 -1.48 7.54
C LEU A 68 -17.35 -0.85 8.84
N LEU A 69 -16.46 -0.66 9.80
CA LEU A 69 -16.79 -0.16 11.14
C LEU A 69 -17.98 -0.91 11.77
N ASN A 70 -18.00 -2.24 11.64
CA ASN A 70 -19.06 -3.14 12.11
C ASN A 70 -20.44 -2.92 11.43
N LYS A 71 -20.47 -2.27 10.26
CA LYS A 71 -21.69 -2.10 9.45
C LYS A 71 -21.52 -2.81 8.10
N PRO A 72 -22.55 -3.47 7.58
CA PRO A 72 -22.49 -4.00 6.20
C PRO A 72 -22.22 -2.87 5.18
N ALA A 73 -21.50 -3.16 4.12
CA ALA A 73 -21.18 -2.17 3.08
C ALA A 73 -22.41 -1.49 2.47
N SER A 74 -23.54 -2.20 2.35
CA SER A 74 -24.83 -1.65 1.90
C SER A 74 -25.41 -0.58 2.86
N PHE A 75 -24.93 -0.55 4.10
CA PHE A 75 -25.35 0.43 5.12
C PHE A 75 -24.21 1.38 5.50
N ILE A 76 -23.26 1.64 4.58
CA ILE A 76 -22.12 2.52 4.81
C ILE A 76 -22.55 3.93 5.28
N HIS A 77 -23.71 4.41 4.84
CA HIS A 77 -24.30 5.68 5.27
C HIS A 77 -24.54 5.75 6.78
N GLU A 78 -24.78 4.61 7.44
CA GLU A 78 -24.92 4.55 8.90
C GLU A 78 -23.61 4.75 9.66
N THR A 79 -22.47 4.79 8.96
CA THR A 79 -21.17 5.14 9.58
C THR A 79 -21.05 6.64 9.85
N ASN A 80 -22.01 7.46 9.39
CA ASN A 80 -22.08 8.91 9.61
C ASN A 80 -20.78 9.62 9.21
N GLY A 81 -20.23 9.31 8.02
CA GLY A 81 -18.97 9.86 7.53
C GLY A 81 -17.73 9.22 8.15
N GLY A 82 -17.88 8.16 8.95
CA GLY A 82 -16.75 7.40 9.49
C GLY A 82 -15.90 6.70 8.45
N VAL A 83 -16.46 6.47 7.25
CA VAL A 83 -15.74 5.90 6.08
C VAL A 83 -15.87 6.86 4.91
N VAL A 84 -14.74 7.17 4.26
CA VAL A 84 -14.70 8.03 3.06
C VAL A 84 -13.87 7.39 1.99
N GLY A 85 -14.36 7.37 0.74
CA GLY A 85 -13.64 6.93 -0.45
C GLY A 85 -13.23 8.12 -1.33
N ILE A 86 -11.98 8.13 -1.79
CA ILE A 86 -11.44 9.08 -2.74
C ILE A 86 -10.84 8.29 -3.90
N PHE A 87 -11.44 8.44 -5.07
CA PHE A 87 -11.03 7.74 -6.28
C PHE A 87 -9.91 8.47 -7.02
N ASP A 88 -9.27 7.77 -7.97
CA ASP A 88 -8.17 8.30 -8.78
C ASP A 88 -8.51 9.65 -9.40
N THR A 89 -9.69 9.79 -9.99
CA THR A 89 -10.20 11.09 -10.45
C THR A 89 -10.91 11.81 -9.31
N PRO A 90 -10.36 12.94 -8.81
CA PRO A 90 -11.00 13.72 -7.77
C PRO A 90 -12.41 14.18 -8.17
N SER A 91 -13.41 13.83 -7.37
CA SER A 91 -14.83 14.02 -7.69
C SER A 91 -15.41 15.37 -7.21
N LEU A 92 -14.56 16.31 -6.79
CA LEU A 92 -15.02 17.64 -6.39
C LEU A 92 -15.57 18.42 -7.58
N HIS A 93 -16.65 19.19 -7.36
CA HIS A 93 -17.31 19.93 -8.43
C HIS A 93 -16.38 20.97 -9.05
N PRO A 94 -16.11 20.91 -10.37
CA PRO A 94 -15.03 21.67 -11.03
C PRO A 94 -15.20 23.19 -10.97
N ASN A 95 -16.44 23.69 -10.87
CA ASN A 95 -16.74 25.12 -10.86
C ASN A 95 -16.87 25.75 -9.47
N LEU A 96 -16.88 24.93 -8.40
CA LEU A 96 -16.77 25.46 -7.04
C LEU A 96 -15.31 25.85 -6.73
N THR A 97 -15.14 26.81 -5.83
CA THR A 97 -13.82 27.07 -5.24
C THR A 97 -13.50 26.02 -4.18
N VAL A 98 -12.24 25.95 -3.73
CA VAL A 98 -11.83 25.08 -2.62
C VAL A 98 -12.71 25.36 -1.41
N ARG A 99 -12.82 26.64 -1.00
CA ARG A 99 -13.64 27.04 0.14
C ARG A 99 -15.10 26.61 -0.02
N GLN A 100 -15.72 26.87 -1.15
CA GLN A 100 -17.10 26.47 -1.43
C GLN A 100 -17.29 24.95 -1.38
N SER A 101 -16.31 24.18 -1.87
CA SER A 101 -16.37 22.71 -1.77
C SER A 101 -16.32 22.24 -0.32
N LEU A 102 -15.50 22.87 0.52
CA LEU A 102 -15.40 22.51 1.95
C LEU A 102 -16.64 22.97 2.74
N GLU A 103 -17.19 24.14 2.43
CA GLU A 103 -18.47 24.59 3.00
C GLU A 103 -19.63 23.64 2.61
N HIS A 104 -19.60 23.13 1.38
CA HIS A 104 -20.54 22.11 0.95
C HIS A 104 -20.38 20.82 1.74
N ALA A 105 -19.13 20.39 2.04
CA ALA A 105 -18.88 19.25 2.91
C ALA A 105 -19.45 19.44 4.32
N VAL A 106 -19.33 20.65 4.88
CA VAL A 106 -19.92 20.97 6.19
C VAL A 106 -21.43 20.78 6.17
N LEU A 107 -22.11 21.19 5.08
CA LEU A 107 -23.58 21.04 4.95
C LEU A 107 -24.01 19.57 4.79
N LEU A 108 -23.17 18.72 4.21
CA LEU A 108 -23.45 17.31 4.01
C LEU A 108 -23.08 16.43 5.20
N CYS A 109 -22.27 16.95 6.12
CA CYS A 109 -21.78 16.20 7.28
C CYS A 109 -22.71 16.41 8.48
N ASP A 110 -23.25 15.32 9.04
CA ASP A 110 -24.12 15.38 10.22
C ASP A 110 -23.42 16.02 11.43
N LYS A 111 -22.13 15.75 11.58
CA LYS A 111 -21.30 16.22 12.71
C LYS A 111 -19.96 16.72 12.20
N PRO A 112 -19.90 17.91 11.60
CA PRO A 112 -18.64 18.48 11.19
C PRO A 112 -17.78 18.79 12.42
N THR A 113 -16.55 18.28 12.44
CA THR A 113 -15.61 18.44 13.55
C THR A 113 -14.58 19.52 13.29
N ARG A 114 -14.40 19.91 12.01
CA ARG A 114 -13.44 20.93 11.57
C ARG A 114 -14.09 22.00 10.73
N LYS A 115 -13.55 23.20 10.84
CA LYS A 115 -13.93 24.32 9.94
C LYS A 115 -13.18 24.21 8.62
N PRO A 116 -13.72 24.74 7.52
CA PRO A 116 -13.04 24.81 6.22
C PRO A 116 -11.63 25.40 6.29
N SER A 117 -11.44 26.49 7.05
CA SER A 117 -10.12 27.11 7.25
C SER A 117 -9.10 26.18 7.88
N ASP A 118 -9.53 25.33 8.82
CA ASP A 118 -8.62 24.46 9.56
C ASP A 118 -8.09 23.35 8.65
N VAL A 119 -8.96 22.75 7.83
CA VAL A 119 -8.56 21.72 6.87
C VAL A 119 -7.79 22.29 5.68
N GLU A 120 -8.08 23.54 5.25
CA GLU A 120 -7.27 24.22 4.24
C GLU A 120 -5.83 24.40 4.71
N ASN A 121 -5.63 24.86 5.94
CA ASN A 121 -4.30 25.04 6.55
C ASN A 121 -3.60 23.69 6.74
N LEU A 122 -4.31 22.69 7.27
CA LEU A 122 -3.77 21.34 7.48
C LEU A 122 -3.24 20.73 6.19
N LEU A 123 -3.94 20.94 5.08
CA LEU A 123 -3.60 20.37 3.76
C LEU A 123 -2.74 21.30 2.89
N GLY A 124 -2.39 22.49 3.36
CA GLY A 124 -1.61 23.48 2.62
C GLY A 124 -2.29 23.97 1.34
N VAL A 125 -3.62 24.06 1.37
CA VAL A 125 -4.44 24.56 0.23
C VAL A 125 -5.09 25.93 0.51
N GLU A 126 -4.77 26.58 1.62
CA GLU A 126 -5.32 27.87 2.02
C GLU A 126 -5.12 28.98 0.98
N LYS A 127 -3.96 28.99 0.32
CA LYS A 127 -3.66 29.94 -0.78
C LYS A 127 -4.53 29.72 -2.01
N PHE A 128 -5.17 28.57 -2.12
CA PHE A 128 -6.09 28.23 -3.21
C PHE A 128 -7.56 28.32 -2.83
N SER A 129 -7.91 28.79 -1.62
CA SER A 129 -9.31 28.85 -1.11
C SER A 129 -10.29 29.42 -2.14
N ASN A 130 -9.90 30.47 -2.85
CA ASN A 130 -10.76 31.17 -3.84
C ASN A 130 -10.56 30.66 -5.28
N TYR A 131 -9.69 29.65 -5.49
CA TYR A 131 -9.48 29.07 -6.81
C TYR A 131 -10.54 27.99 -7.08
N LYS A 132 -11.07 27.99 -8.31
CA LYS A 132 -11.97 26.91 -8.75
C LYS A 132 -11.20 25.60 -8.86
N ILE A 133 -11.84 24.50 -8.46
CA ILE A 133 -11.25 23.15 -8.48
C ILE A 133 -10.65 22.80 -9.85
N LYS A 134 -11.32 23.16 -10.94
CA LYS A 134 -10.80 22.89 -12.31
C LYS A 134 -9.44 23.56 -12.62
N HIS A 135 -9.08 24.63 -11.94
CA HIS A 135 -7.85 25.37 -12.15
C HIS A 135 -6.69 24.91 -11.26
N LEU A 136 -6.92 23.95 -10.38
CA LEU A 136 -5.89 23.37 -9.53
C LEU A 136 -5.06 22.33 -10.29
N SER A 137 -3.78 22.18 -9.90
CA SER A 137 -3.01 21.01 -10.29
C SER A 137 -3.64 19.73 -9.72
N LEU A 138 -3.28 18.57 -10.27
CA LEU A 138 -3.82 17.30 -9.81
C LEU A 138 -3.51 17.07 -8.31
N GLY A 139 -2.28 17.38 -7.86
CA GLY A 139 -1.89 17.27 -6.44
C GLY A 139 -2.75 18.16 -5.53
N ASN A 140 -3.00 19.42 -5.93
CA ASN A 140 -3.87 20.30 -5.14
C ASN A 140 -5.34 19.87 -5.18
N LYS A 141 -5.83 19.28 -6.28
CA LYS A 141 -7.16 18.65 -6.32
C LYS A 141 -7.24 17.49 -5.33
N ARG A 142 -6.19 16.66 -5.25
CA ARG A 142 -6.09 15.53 -4.32
C ARG A 142 -6.12 16.01 -2.87
N ARG A 143 -5.29 17.02 -2.55
CA ARG A 143 -5.30 17.65 -1.22
C ARG A 143 -6.66 18.24 -0.87
N ALA A 144 -7.31 18.96 -1.79
CA ALA A 144 -8.66 19.48 -1.58
C ALA A 144 -9.71 18.38 -1.35
N SER A 145 -9.58 17.23 -2.04
CA SER A 145 -10.47 16.07 -1.82
C SER A 145 -10.26 15.45 -0.43
N ILE A 146 -9.01 15.35 0.02
CA ILE A 146 -8.71 14.87 1.38
C ILE A 146 -9.20 15.89 2.42
N ALA A 147 -9.01 17.21 2.19
CA ALA A 147 -9.55 18.26 3.05
C ALA A 147 -11.08 18.16 3.18
N HIS A 148 -11.79 17.89 2.07
CA HIS A 148 -13.23 17.65 2.06
C HIS A 148 -13.61 16.45 2.93
N ALA A 149 -12.87 15.35 2.84
CA ALA A 149 -13.10 14.16 3.66
C ALA A 149 -12.90 14.43 5.16
N LEU A 150 -11.91 15.26 5.51
CA LEU A 150 -11.52 15.52 6.90
C LEU A 150 -12.48 16.45 7.65
N ILE A 151 -13.46 17.05 7.01
CA ILE A 151 -14.52 17.87 7.68
C ILE A 151 -15.21 17.04 8.77
N GLY A 152 -15.44 15.73 8.53
CA GLY A 152 -16.15 14.82 9.43
C GLY A 152 -15.27 13.94 10.32
N SER A 153 -13.94 14.06 10.33
CA SER A 153 -13.00 13.18 11.07
C SER A 153 -13.25 11.69 10.83
N PRO A 154 -13.06 11.21 9.59
CA PRO A 154 -13.29 9.81 9.24
C PRO A 154 -12.30 8.89 9.99
N LYS A 155 -12.78 7.70 10.37
CA LYS A 155 -11.97 6.63 10.97
C LYS A 155 -11.24 5.80 9.93
N LEU A 156 -11.79 5.75 8.71
CA LEU A 156 -11.24 5.04 7.57
C LEU A 156 -11.30 5.90 6.33
N ILE A 157 -10.16 6.10 5.66
CA ILE A 157 -10.07 6.73 4.34
C ILE A 157 -9.56 5.70 3.34
N VAL A 158 -10.32 5.50 2.26
CA VAL A 158 -9.95 4.63 1.14
C VAL A 158 -9.50 5.49 -0.02
N LEU A 159 -8.26 5.34 -0.47
CA LEU A 159 -7.68 6.08 -1.58
C LEU A 159 -7.38 5.14 -2.74
N ASP A 160 -8.06 5.35 -3.87
CA ASP A 160 -7.78 4.60 -5.10
C ASP A 160 -6.72 5.33 -5.92
N GLU A 161 -5.57 4.67 -6.14
CA GLU A 161 -4.40 5.15 -6.88
C GLU A 161 -3.97 6.58 -6.48
N PRO A 162 -3.67 6.88 -5.19
CA PRO A 162 -3.45 8.24 -4.69
C PRO A 162 -2.22 8.94 -5.29
N PHE A 163 -1.29 8.21 -5.89
CA PHE A 163 -0.03 8.72 -6.42
C PHE A 163 -0.05 8.97 -7.93
N ASN A 164 -1.12 8.54 -8.63
CA ASN A 164 -1.21 8.69 -10.08
C ASN A 164 -1.18 10.16 -10.51
N GLY A 165 -0.33 10.45 -11.51
CA GLY A 165 -0.22 11.77 -12.13
C GLY A 165 0.38 12.86 -11.24
N LEU A 166 0.98 12.50 -10.11
CA LEU A 166 1.74 13.41 -9.26
C LEU A 166 3.22 13.40 -9.67
N ASP A 167 3.87 14.53 -9.53
CA ASP A 167 5.33 14.64 -9.53
C ASP A 167 5.91 14.13 -8.19
N ALA A 168 7.22 13.97 -8.11
CA ALA A 168 7.89 13.44 -6.92
C ALA A 168 7.55 14.23 -5.66
N GLY A 169 7.54 15.57 -5.73
CA GLY A 169 7.18 16.42 -4.60
C GLY A 169 5.72 16.24 -4.16
N GLY A 170 4.80 16.10 -5.14
CA GLY A 170 3.39 15.83 -4.85
C GLY A 170 3.17 14.47 -4.18
N VAL A 171 3.94 13.46 -4.56
CA VAL A 171 3.91 12.14 -3.91
C VAL A 171 4.40 12.25 -2.47
N ASP A 172 5.56 12.89 -2.23
CA ASP A 172 6.11 13.06 -0.89
C ASP A 172 5.13 13.79 0.03
N ASP A 173 4.46 14.81 -0.48
CA ASP A 173 3.43 15.57 0.25
C ASP A 173 2.25 14.69 0.65
N VAL A 174 1.75 13.83 -0.25
CA VAL A 174 0.63 12.91 0.03
C VAL A 174 1.07 11.82 1.03
N LEU A 175 2.27 11.28 0.90
CA LEU A 175 2.82 10.29 1.83
C LEU A 175 2.94 10.88 3.25
N ALA A 176 3.52 12.09 3.37
CA ALA A 176 3.65 12.78 4.64
C ALA A 176 2.28 13.06 5.28
N LEU A 177 1.30 13.48 4.48
CA LEU A 177 -0.05 13.74 4.93
C LEU A 177 -0.71 12.48 5.50
N ILE A 178 -0.69 11.36 4.75
CA ILE A 178 -1.29 10.10 5.21
C ILE A 178 -0.62 9.63 6.51
N LYS A 179 0.72 9.69 6.57
CA LYS A 179 1.50 9.32 7.75
C LYS A 179 1.13 10.17 8.98
N ASN A 180 0.97 11.48 8.79
CA ASN A 180 0.59 12.37 9.87
C ASN A 180 -0.84 12.10 10.37
N LEU A 181 -1.83 11.95 9.46
CA LEU A 181 -3.21 11.64 9.85
C LEU A 181 -3.32 10.27 10.53
N ASN A 182 -2.58 9.28 10.06
CA ASN A 182 -2.58 7.96 10.71
C ASN A 182 -2.00 8.06 12.13
N ARG A 183 -0.83 8.74 12.29
CA ARG A 183 -0.13 8.80 13.58
C ARG A 183 -0.79 9.72 14.60
N GLU A 184 -1.25 10.92 14.17
CA GLU A 184 -1.75 11.95 15.09
C GLU A 184 -3.25 11.83 15.33
N GLU A 185 -4.01 11.28 14.37
CA GLU A 185 -5.47 11.23 14.43
C GLU A 185 -6.02 9.79 14.47
N ASN A 186 -5.15 8.78 14.47
CA ASN A 186 -5.54 7.37 14.44
C ASN A 186 -6.49 7.04 13.26
N THR A 187 -6.32 7.75 12.13
CA THR A 187 -7.09 7.47 10.92
C THR A 187 -6.49 6.27 10.21
N SER A 188 -7.31 5.27 9.96
CA SER A 188 -6.89 4.09 9.18
C SER A 188 -7.01 4.38 7.69
N PHE A 189 -6.16 3.72 6.89
CA PHE A 189 -6.15 3.91 5.44
C PHE A 189 -6.17 2.58 4.69
N ILE A 190 -6.84 2.58 3.54
CA ILE A 190 -6.64 1.59 2.47
C ILE A 190 -6.14 2.37 1.26
N LEU A 191 -4.98 1.99 0.74
CA LEU A 191 -4.36 2.62 -0.42
C LEU A 191 -4.27 1.58 -1.54
N SER A 192 -4.99 1.76 -2.64
CA SER A 192 -4.72 0.93 -3.81
C SER A 192 -3.57 1.54 -4.62
N SER A 193 -2.62 0.74 -5.06
CA SER A 193 -1.61 1.19 -6.00
C SER A 193 -0.89 0.04 -6.70
N HIS A 194 -0.32 0.35 -7.86
CA HIS A 194 0.67 -0.46 -8.55
C HIS A 194 2.11 0.06 -8.33
N GLN A 195 2.27 1.19 -7.62
CA GLN A 195 3.56 1.85 -7.32
C GLN A 195 4.09 1.38 -5.96
N LEU A 196 4.63 0.18 -5.94
CA LEU A 196 5.05 -0.55 -4.74
C LEU A 196 6.02 0.20 -3.81
N PRO A 197 7.04 0.94 -4.31
CA PRO A 197 7.98 1.64 -3.43
C PRO A 197 7.29 2.63 -2.48
N TYR A 198 6.24 3.30 -2.92
CA TYR A 198 5.51 4.24 -2.07
C TYR A 198 4.69 3.53 -0.99
N LEU A 199 4.04 2.42 -1.35
CA LEU A 199 3.30 1.62 -0.38
C LEU A 199 4.22 1.02 0.69
N GLU A 200 5.42 0.57 0.29
CA GLU A 200 6.42 0.02 1.21
C GLU A 200 6.90 1.03 2.25
N THR A 201 6.86 2.34 1.94
CA THR A 201 7.29 3.39 2.88
C THR A 201 6.23 3.80 3.91
N ILE A 202 4.95 3.52 3.63
CA ILE A 202 3.85 4.05 4.44
C ILE A 202 2.92 2.99 5.02
N CYS A 203 2.74 1.86 4.33
CA CYS A 203 1.83 0.83 4.77
C CYS A 203 2.45 -0.04 5.86
N SER A 204 1.66 -0.39 6.87
CA SER A 204 2.00 -1.42 7.85
C SER A 204 1.68 -2.82 7.34
N HIS A 205 0.63 -2.93 6.51
CA HIS A 205 0.13 -4.18 5.96
C HIS A 205 -0.03 -4.08 4.44
N ALA A 206 0.04 -5.20 3.76
CA ALA A 206 -0.21 -5.30 2.33
C ALA A 206 -1.11 -6.49 2.00
N ALA A 207 -1.89 -6.34 0.93
CA ALA A 207 -2.63 -7.42 0.29
C ALA A 207 -2.36 -7.37 -1.23
N ILE A 208 -1.85 -8.45 -1.77
CA ILE A 208 -1.50 -8.56 -3.19
C ILE A 208 -2.66 -9.20 -3.93
N LEU A 209 -3.33 -8.40 -4.75
CA LEU A 209 -4.45 -8.83 -5.61
C LEU A 209 -3.93 -9.16 -7.01
N HIS A 210 -4.01 -10.41 -7.39
CA HIS A 210 -3.61 -10.91 -8.71
C HIS A 210 -4.69 -11.79 -9.30
N ASN A 211 -5.06 -11.55 -10.56
CA ASN A 211 -6.12 -12.31 -11.28
C ASN A 211 -7.42 -12.46 -10.47
N GLY A 212 -7.82 -11.38 -9.77
CA GLY A 212 -9.06 -11.34 -8.99
C GLY A 212 -9.01 -12.08 -7.64
N GLN A 213 -7.85 -12.51 -7.17
CA GLN A 213 -7.66 -13.22 -5.90
C GLN A 213 -6.55 -12.57 -5.05
N ILE A 214 -6.64 -12.69 -3.74
CA ILE A 214 -5.53 -12.32 -2.85
C ILE A 214 -4.49 -13.44 -2.86
N SER A 215 -3.32 -13.16 -3.44
CA SER A 215 -2.20 -14.11 -3.50
C SER A 215 -1.36 -14.11 -2.22
N ALA A 216 -1.28 -12.98 -1.53
CA ALA A 216 -0.63 -12.86 -0.23
C ALA A 216 -1.20 -11.65 0.52
N SER A 217 -1.32 -11.75 1.84
CA SER A 217 -1.71 -10.63 2.71
C SER A 217 -1.10 -10.77 4.10
N GLY A 218 -0.76 -9.65 4.74
CA GLY A 218 -0.21 -9.62 6.08
C GLY A 218 0.60 -8.36 6.36
N ALA A 219 1.28 -8.32 7.50
CA ALA A 219 2.23 -7.26 7.82
C ALA A 219 3.37 -7.25 6.79
N ILE A 220 3.74 -6.07 6.28
CA ILE A 220 4.78 -5.95 5.24
C ILE A 220 6.10 -6.56 5.70
N GLU A 221 6.48 -6.32 6.96
CA GLU A 221 7.71 -6.90 7.53
C GLU A 221 7.71 -8.44 7.47
N GLN A 222 6.57 -9.08 7.76
CA GLN A 222 6.44 -10.54 7.68
C GLN A 222 6.50 -11.02 6.24
N LEU A 223 5.71 -10.40 5.33
CA LEU A 223 5.70 -10.76 3.92
C LEU A 223 7.09 -10.65 3.26
N ILE A 224 7.89 -9.68 3.69
CA ILE A 224 9.25 -9.48 3.18
C ILE A 224 10.25 -10.41 3.87
N SER A 225 10.09 -10.69 5.17
CA SER A 225 11.02 -11.53 5.94
C SER A 225 10.97 -13.01 5.61
N GLU A 226 9.87 -13.50 5.04
CA GLU A 226 9.74 -14.88 4.55
C GLU A 226 10.69 -15.20 3.38
N GLU A 227 11.24 -14.17 2.75
CA GLU A 227 12.24 -14.37 1.70
C GLU A 227 13.67 -14.36 2.26
N LYS A 228 14.49 -15.32 1.80
CA LYS A 228 15.91 -15.40 2.16
C LYS A 228 16.63 -14.09 1.86
N LEU A 229 17.52 -13.67 2.76
CA LEU A 229 18.36 -12.50 2.54
C LEU A 229 19.28 -12.76 1.34
N LEU A 230 19.16 -11.96 0.31
CA LEU A 230 20.00 -12.04 -0.88
C LEU A 230 21.19 -11.09 -0.76
N VAL A 231 22.37 -11.58 -1.10
CA VAL A 231 23.62 -10.79 -1.14
C VAL A 231 24.23 -10.90 -2.52
N GLN A 232 24.58 -9.76 -3.10
CA GLN A 232 25.45 -9.69 -4.26
C GLN A 232 26.88 -9.47 -3.78
N LEU A 233 27.77 -10.35 -4.21
CA LEU A 233 29.17 -10.37 -3.80
C LEU A 233 30.05 -10.24 -5.02
N HIS A 234 30.79 -9.14 -5.10
CA HIS A 234 31.86 -8.96 -6.08
C HIS A 234 33.16 -9.41 -5.47
N ILE A 235 33.68 -10.54 -5.94
CA ILE A 235 34.99 -11.09 -5.54
C ILE A 235 35.94 -11.04 -6.73
N GLY A 236 37.24 -10.99 -6.44
CA GLY A 236 38.26 -11.18 -7.50
C GLY A 236 38.11 -12.58 -8.14
N ASN A 237 38.50 -12.72 -9.38
CA ASN A 237 38.48 -14.00 -10.12
C ASN A 237 39.19 -15.10 -9.34
N SER A 238 38.47 -15.86 -8.51
CA SER A 238 38.99 -16.93 -7.69
C SER A 238 38.02 -18.11 -7.71
N THR A 239 38.29 -19.08 -8.54
CA THR A 239 37.54 -20.35 -8.59
C THR A 239 37.54 -21.03 -7.21
N SER A 240 38.58 -20.85 -6.41
CA SER A 240 38.69 -21.35 -5.04
C SER A 240 37.69 -20.68 -4.10
N ALA A 241 37.42 -19.38 -4.26
CA ALA A 241 36.42 -18.68 -3.44
C ALA A 241 35.00 -19.17 -3.73
N VAL A 242 34.67 -19.45 -4.98
CA VAL A 242 33.36 -20.03 -5.37
C VAL A 242 33.15 -21.40 -4.75
N GLN A 243 34.18 -22.27 -4.82
CA GLN A 243 34.13 -23.60 -4.20
C GLN A 243 33.97 -23.52 -2.68
N LEU A 244 34.66 -22.58 -2.03
CA LEU A 244 34.55 -22.36 -0.60
C LEU A 244 33.13 -21.90 -0.21
N ILE A 245 32.56 -20.98 -0.96
CA ILE A 245 31.15 -20.51 -0.77
C ILE A 245 30.19 -21.68 -0.91
N GLN A 246 30.35 -22.51 -1.93
CA GLN A 246 29.50 -23.68 -2.16
C GLN A 246 29.61 -24.75 -1.06
N SER A 247 30.75 -24.81 -0.36
CA SER A 247 30.93 -25.75 0.76
C SER A 247 30.26 -25.32 2.06
N ASN A 248 29.82 -24.08 2.18
CA ASN A 248 29.17 -23.57 3.38
C ASN A 248 27.64 -23.79 3.31
N PRO A 249 27.06 -24.62 4.18
CA PRO A 249 25.64 -24.98 4.15
C PRO A 249 24.70 -23.80 4.44
N LYS A 250 25.22 -22.69 4.99
CA LYS A 250 24.46 -21.46 5.23
C LYS A 250 24.41 -20.53 4.02
N LEU A 251 25.15 -20.85 2.97
CA LEU A 251 25.26 -20.05 1.75
C LEU A 251 24.68 -20.85 0.57
N GLU A 252 23.63 -20.35 -0.03
CA GLU A 252 23.05 -20.94 -1.23
C GLU A 252 23.38 -20.10 -2.44
N LEU A 253 24.22 -20.65 -3.32
CA LEU A 253 24.60 -19.99 -4.57
C LEU A 253 23.40 -19.97 -5.54
N GLN A 254 22.93 -18.76 -5.89
CA GLN A 254 21.80 -18.55 -6.79
C GLN A 254 22.25 -18.41 -8.25
N SER A 255 23.23 -17.54 -8.49
CA SER A 255 23.78 -17.29 -9.81
C SER A 255 25.18 -16.69 -9.73
N ILE A 256 25.92 -16.82 -10.83
CA ILE A 256 27.16 -16.07 -11.10
C ILE A 256 26.94 -15.42 -12.46
N ASP A 257 27.05 -14.10 -12.54
CA ASP A 257 26.94 -13.39 -13.80
C ASP A 257 28.30 -13.31 -14.55
N GLU A 258 28.26 -12.80 -15.80
CA GLU A 258 29.42 -12.73 -16.69
C GLU A 258 30.56 -11.86 -16.12
N ASP A 259 30.23 -10.88 -15.27
CA ASP A 259 31.18 -9.98 -14.62
C ASP A 259 31.78 -10.57 -13.34
N GLY A 260 31.45 -11.83 -13.01
CA GLY A 260 31.90 -12.52 -11.79
C GLY A 260 31.23 -12.05 -10.50
N CYS A 261 30.08 -11.39 -10.59
CA CYS A 261 29.26 -11.08 -9.46
C CYS A 261 28.46 -12.33 -9.03
N ILE A 262 28.57 -12.69 -7.78
CA ILE A 262 27.95 -13.87 -7.20
C ILE A 262 26.68 -13.43 -6.45
N GLN A 263 25.56 -14.07 -6.74
CA GLN A 263 24.33 -13.91 -5.96
C GLN A 263 24.18 -15.08 -4.98
N LEU A 264 24.05 -14.75 -3.70
CA LEU A 264 23.91 -15.71 -2.61
C LEU A 264 22.60 -15.48 -1.87
N ALA A 265 21.92 -16.56 -1.47
CA ALA A 265 20.90 -16.52 -0.46
C ALA A 265 21.49 -16.98 0.88
N LEU A 266 21.25 -16.22 1.94
CA LEU A 266 21.72 -16.55 3.28
C LEU A 266 20.64 -17.35 4.04
N THR A 267 21.07 -18.39 4.76
CA THR A 267 20.23 -19.19 5.65
C THR A 267 20.85 -19.17 7.04
N ASP A 268 20.10 -18.72 8.04
CA ASP A 268 20.56 -18.61 9.44
C ASP A 268 21.92 -17.88 9.60
N MET A 269 22.10 -16.82 8.80
CA MET A 269 23.30 -15.99 8.80
C MET A 269 22.91 -14.58 8.35
N ASP A 270 23.45 -13.57 9.01
CA ASP A 270 23.30 -12.18 8.56
C ASP A 270 24.49 -11.72 7.68
N SER A 271 24.40 -10.48 7.19
CA SER A 271 25.45 -9.92 6.32
C SER A 271 26.77 -9.62 7.06
N ALA A 272 26.71 -9.37 8.38
CA ALA A 272 27.90 -9.14 9.19
C ALA A 272 28.64 -10.46 9.43
N ASP A 273 27.91 -11.53 9.70
CA ASP A 273 28.43 -12.88 9.83
C ASP A 273 29.05 -13.34 8.52
N LEU A 274 28.37 -13.09 7.38
CA LEU A 274 28.90 -13.40 6.06
C LEU A 274 30.21 -12.66 5.81
N ASN A 275 30.25 -11.35 6.08
CA ASN A 275 31.48 -10.57 5.89
C ASN A 275 32.62 -11.08 6.75
N SER A 276 32.36 -11.36 8.02
CA SER A 276 33.34 -11.94 8.95
C SER A 276 33.86 -13.29 8.46
N TRP A 277 32.97 -14.15 7.97
CA TRP A 277 33.33 -15.46 7.42
C TRP A 277 34.20 -15.32 6.16
N LEU A 278 33.86 -14.42 5.24
CA LEU A 278 34.65 -14.16 4.02
C LEU A 278 36.04 -13.68 4.35
N VAL A 279 36.17 -12.73 5.28
CA VAL A 279 37.49 -12.20 5.72
C VAL A 279 38.33 -13.30 6.37
N ASN A 280 37.76 -14.10 7.29
CA ASN A 280 38.44 -15.17 7.98
C ASN A 280 38.94 -16.29 7.02
N ASN A 281 38.28 -16.45 5.89
CA ASN A 281 38.69 -17.41 4.85
C ASN A 281 39.51 -16.78 3.73
N ASN A 282 40.02 -15.55 3.94
CA ASN A 282 40.86 -14.83 2.97
C ASN A 282 40.23 -14.67 1.57
N VAL A 283 38.87 -14.55 1.50
CA VAL A 283 38.19 -14.28 0.25
C VAL A 283 38.29 -12.78 -0.07
N PRO A 284 38.87 -12.39 -1.21
CA PRO A 284 39.07 -10.99 -1.57
C PRO A 284 37.74 -10.35 -2.00
N VAL A 285 37.02 -9.75 -1.06
CA VAL A 285 35.74 -9.05 -1.31
C VAL A 285 36.06 -7.65 -1.83
N LYS A 286 35.58 -7.32 -3.02
CA LYS A 286 35.59 -5.97 -3.58
C LYS A 286 34.39 -5.18 -3.17
N GLU A 287 33.21 -5.83 -3.18
CA GLU A 287 31.95 -5.21 -2.84
C GLU A 287 30.99 -6.28 -2.31
N LEU A 288 30.23 -5.94 -1.26
CA LEU A 288 29.18 -6.75 -0.70
C LEU A 288 27.91 -5.89 -0.62
N ILE A 289 26.90 -6.22 -1.43
CA ILE A 289 25.63 -5.49 -1.50
C ILE A 289 24.52 -6.39 -0.93
N VAL A 290 23.92 -5.94 0.17
CA VAL A 290 22.77 -6.62 0.73
C VAL A 290 21.53 -6.23 -0.05
N ARG A 291 20.93 -7.20 -0.73
CA ARG A 291 19.66 -7.04 -1.42
C ARG A 291 18.53 -7.44 -0.47
N ARG A 292 18.05 -6.48 0.29
CA ARG A 292 16.86 -6.71 1.10
C ARG A 292 15.71 -7.11 0.19
N SER A 293 14.89 -8.02 0.67
CA SER A 293 13.63 -8.32 0.02
C SER A 293 12.74 -7.07 0.03
N SER A 294 11.87 -6.95 -0.95
CA SER A 294 10.96 -5.82 -1.10
C SER A 294 9.60 -6.31 -1.62
N LEU A 295 8.56 -5.52 -1.38
CA LEU A 295 7.24 -5.79 -1.96
C LEU A 295 7.32 -5.97 -3.48
N SER A 296 8.21 -5.23 -4.14
CA SER A 296 8.40 -5.33 -5.60
C SER A 296 8.94 -6.69 -6.04
N LYS A 297 9.84 -7.31 -5.27
CA LYS A 297 10.33 -8.67 -5.57
C LYS A 297 9.27 -9.72 -5.28
N LEU A 298 8.63 -9.64 -4.12
CA LEU A 298 7.52 -10.53 -3.76
C LEU A 298 6.42 -10.50 -4.81
N PHE A 299 6.02 -9.29 -5.22
CA PHE A 299 5.01 -9.09 -6.25
C PHE A 299 5.40 -9.75 -7.58
N LYS A 300 6.64 -9.52 -8.07
CA LYS A 300 7.13 -10.16 -9.30
C LYS A 300 7.07 -11.68 -9.19
N LYS A 301 7.51 -12.26 -8.09
CA LYS A 301 7.46 -13.70 -7.87
C LYS A 301 6.04 -14.25 -7.96
N LEU A 302 5.09 -13.65 -7.24
CA LEU A 302 3.69 -14.08 -7.21
C LEU A 302 2.95 -13.88 -8.54
N THR A 303 3.41 -12.93 -9.38
CA THR A 303 2.77 -12.62 -10.66
C THR A 303 3.44 -13.29 -11.86
N SER A 304 4.67 -13.80 -11.71
CA SER A 304 5.43 -14.49 -12.76
C SER A 304 5.23 -16.02 -12.75
N GLU A 305 4.71 -16.59 -11.67
CA GLU A 305 4.37 -18.02 -11.64
C GLU A 305 3.10 -18.25 -12.48
N PRO A 306 3.14 -19.11 -13.52
CA PRO A 306 1.94 -19.50 -14.24
C PRO A 306 1.02 -20.23 -13.24
N ASN A 307 -0.25 -19.81 -13.18
CA ASN A 307 -1.27 -20.48 -12.37
C ASN A 307 -1.22 -22.00 -12.60
N LYS A 308 -0.95 -22.74 -11.53
CA LYS A 308 -1.10 -24.21 -11.51
C LYS A 308 -2.55 -24.60 -11.39
#